data_5dcf7d8e5c0e0ebd5c4c68cb37f794e5
#
_entry.id   5dcf7d8e5c0e0ebd5c4c68cb37f794e5
#
_cell.length_a   1.000
_cell.length_b   1.000
_cell.length_c   1.000
_cell.angle_alpha   90.00
_cell.angle_beta   90.00
_cell.angle_gamma   90.00
#
_symmetry.space_group_name_H-M   'P 1'
#
loop_
_entity.id
_entity.type
_entity.pdbx_description
1 polymer ?
#
loop_
_entity_poly.entity_id
_entity_poly.type
_entity_poly.pdbx_seq_one_letter_code
_entity_poly.pdbx_strand_id
1 'polypeptide(L)'
;MNKRFVYNPRLLKNTIHVACVGDSITYGYTLLPRRKKCYPTKLQKMLGKRYLVGNFGVTGATLQTHGNKPYSKSRNFKYSTQFLPHIVILMLGTNDSKMINWRGVDAFRCDYLDLIAHYRSLPSCAQIYLMTPATSYLQDTVNPFPSTISESVIEEITKEVLQIATEQKLPCIDIHELTHAHPEYFLLDGIHPNANGALAIAKEVYLALRH
;
A
#
# COMPACT_ATOMS: atom_id res chain seq x y z
N MET A 1 9.87 -4.09 25.45
CA MET A 1 8.74 -4.99 25.74
C MET A 1 7.82 -5.06 24.52
N ASN A 2 7.91 -6.16 23.77
CA ASN A 2 7.02 -6.42 22.63
C ASN A 2 5.65 -6.82 23.17
N LYS A 3 4.68 -5.90 23.14
CA LYS A 3 3.28 -6.30 23.34
C LYS A 3 2.88 -7.11 22.10
N ARG A 4 2.90 -8.44 22.23
CA ARG A 4 2.25 -9.37 21.31
C ARG A 4 0.79 -8.92 21.20
N PHE A 5 0.33 -8.76 19.98
CA PHE A 5 -1.10 -8.57 19.70
C PHE A 5 -1.80 -9.86 20.16
N VAL A 6 -2.40 -9.83 21.35
CA VAL A 6 -3.21 -10.95 21.83
C VAL A 6 -4.55 -10.81 21.11
N TYR A 7 -4.76 -11.68 20.14
CA TYR A 7 -6.04 -11.84 19.47
C TYR A 7 -7.09 -12.22 20.51
N ASN A 8 -8.02 -11.31 20.82
CA ASN A 8 -9.16 -11.60 21.68
C ASN A 8 -10.43 -11.63 20.82
N PRO A 9 -10.93 -12.82 20.47
CA PRO A 9 -12.08 -12.96 19.58
C PRO A 9 -13.39 -12.39 20.15
N ARG A 10 -13.49 -12.17 21.46
CA ARG A 10 -14.69 -11.62 22.10
C ARG A 10 -14.85 -10.11 21.92
N LEU A 11 -13.76 -9.37 21.69
CA LEU A 11 -13.79 -7.92 21.46
C LEU A 11 -14.10 -7.54 20.01
N LEU A 12 -14.15 -8.53 19.09
CA LEU A 12 -14.16 -8.30 17.64
C LEU A 12 -15.46 -8.68 16.93
N LYS A 13 -16.47 -9.15 17.66
CA LYS A 13 -17.73 -9.67 17.05
C LYS A 13 -18.46 -8.70 16.12
N ASN A 14 -18.13 -7.39 16.14
CA ASN A 14 -18.75 -6.35 15.30
C ASN A 14 -17.72 -5.38 14.71
N THR A 15 -16.44 -5.72 14.66
CA THR A 15 -15.38 -4.83 14.17
C THR A 15 -15.06 -5.16 12.72
N ILE A 16 -15.05 -4.15 11.86
CA ILE A 16 -14.64 -4.27 10.46
C ILE A 16 -13.11 -4.23 10.38
N HIS A 17 -12.50 -5.31 9.93
CA HIS A 17 -11.05 -5.40 9.77
C HIS A 17 -10.63 -4.82 8.41
N VAL A 18 -9.72 -3.86 8.44
CA VAL A 18 -9.14 -3.23 7.25
C VAL A 18 -7.65 -3.54 7.20
N ALA A 19 -7.22 -4.30 6.21
CA ALA A 19 -5.81 -4.60 5.98
C ALA A 19 -5.20 -3.60 4.97
N CYS A 20 -4.26 -2.77 5.43
CA CYS A 20 -3.44 -1.94 4.53
C CYS A 20 -2.20 -2.73 4.15
N VAL A 21 -2.18 -3.23 2.92
CA VAL A 21 -1.13 -4.05 2.32
C VAL A 21 -0.30 -3.18 1.39
N GLY A 22 1.03 -3.25 1.49
CA GLY A 22 1.90 -2.43 0.65
C GLY A 22 3.37 -2.50 1.04
N ASP A 23 4.11 -1.50 0.57
CA ASP A 23 5.56 -1.38 0.74
C ASP A 23 5.96 -0.44 1.91
N SER A 24 7.05 0.30 1.74
CA SER A 24 7.57 1.28 2.71
C SER A 24 6.62 2.45 2.95
N ILE A 25 5.83 2.85 1.96
CA ILE A 25 4.86 3.95 2.08
C ILE A 25 3.73 3.52 3.03
N THR A 26 3.19 2.32 2.84
CA THR A 26 2.20 1.74 3.76
C THR A 26 2.80 1.50 5.15
N TYR A 27 4.02 0.97 5.21
CA TYR A 27 4.73 0.79 6.47
C TYR A 27 4.86 2.11 7.24
N GLY A 28 5.07 3.23 6.54
CA GLY A 28 5.38 4.55 7.12
C GLY A 28 6.87 4.67 7.44
N TYR A 29 7.72 4.22 6.50
CA TYR A 29 9.17 4.36 6.60
C TYR A 29 9.54 5.83 6.77
N THR A 30 10.55 6.14 7.58
CA THR A 30 11.02 7.49 7.94
C THR A 30 10.08 8.32 8.84
N LEU A 31 8.80 7.99 8.99
CA LEU A 31 7.85 8.75 9.82
C LEU A 31 8.06 8.44 11.32
N LEU A 32 8.59 9.39 12.07
CA LEU A 32 8.78 9.25 13.52
C LEU A 32 7.81 10.15 14.30
N PRO A 33 7.07 9.63 15.29
CA PRO A 33 6.87 8.22 15.60
C PRO A 33 5.89 7.57 14.60
N ARG A 34 6.34 6.53 13.90
CA ARG A 34 5.61 5.83 12.85
C ARG A 34 4.17 5.47 13.24
N ARG A 35 4.02 4.92 14.46
CA ARG A 35 2.71 4.51 15.02
C ARG A 35 1.68 5.65 15.14
N LYS A 36 2.07 6.91 14.94
CA LYS A 36 1.17 8.06 14.98
C LYS A 36 1.02 8.74 13.63
N LYS A 37 1.98 8.54 12.71
CA LYS A 37 2.11 9.35 11.49
C LYS A 37 1.85 8.60 10.19
N CYS A 38 2.01 7.26 10.12
CA CYS A 38 1.72 6.50 8.91
C CYS A 38 0.23 6.56 8.55
N TYR A 39 -0.08 6.45 7.25
CA TYR A 39 -1.46 6.60 6.77
C TYR A 39 -2.44 5.57 7.38
N PRO A 40 -2.08 4.29 7.61
CA PRO A 40 -3.00 3.35 8.23
C PRO A 40 -3.43 3.75 9.65
N THR A 41 -2.50 4.36 10.42
CA THR A 41 -2.85 4.86 11.76
C THR A 41 -3.74 6.11 11.72
N LYS A 42 -3.52 6.98 10.72
CA LYS A 42 -4.39 8.14 10.50
C LYS A 42 -5.78 7.70 10.06
N LEU A 43 -5.85 6.72 9.16
CA LEU A 43 -7.09 6.09 8.70
C LEU A 43 -7.85 5.47 9.89
N GLN A 44 -7.17 4.73 10.78
CA GLN A 44 -7.79 4.18 11.99
C GLN A 44 -8.48 5.25 12.84
N LYS A 45 -7.84 6.42 12.99
CA LYS A 45 -8.44 7.54 13.76
C LYS A 45 -9.68 8.12 13.09
N MET A 46 -9.68 8.19 11.75
CA MET A 46 -10.81 8.71 10.97
C MET A 46 -11.99 7.74 10.98
N LEU A 47 -11.74 6.44 10.84
CA LEU A 47 -12.77 5.40 10.82
C LEU A 47 -13.36 5.10 12.20
N GLY A 48 -12.62 5.42 13.28
CA GLY A 48 -13.07 5.21 14.65
C GLY A 48 -13.09 3.75 15.12
N LYS A 49 -13.79 3.49 16.21
CA LYS A 49 -13.72 2.22 16.95
C LYS A 49 -14.44 1.04 16.27
N ARG A 50 -15.32 1.32 15.31
CA ARG A 50 -16.02 0.27 14.54
C ARG A 50 -15.08 -0.46 13.59
N TYR A 51 -13.93 0.10 13.30
CA TYR A 51 -12.92 -0.45 12.40
C TYR A 51 -11.66 -0.82 13.15
N LEU A 52 -10.99 -1.85 12.70
CA LEU A 52 -9.65 -2.23 13.13
C LEU A 52 -8.73 -2.21 11.90
N VAL A 53 -7.87 -1.19 11.83
CA VAL A 53 -6.95 -1.01 10.70
C VAL A 53 -5.60 -1.64 11.02
N GLY A 54 -5.22 -2.67 10.28
CA GLY A 54 -3.92 -3.34 10.33
C GLY A 54 -2.95 -2.73 9.31
N ASN A 55 -1.73 -2.41 9.75
CA ASN A 55 -0.64 -2.00 8.86
C ASN A 55 0.23 -3.22 8.54
N PHE A 56 0.12 -3.70 7.31
CA PHE A 56 0.88 -4.84 6.79
C PHE A 56 1.93 -4.42 5.74
N GLY A 57 2.33 -3.15 5.75
CA GLY A 57 3.40 -2.65 4.89
C GLY A 57 4.75 -3.31 5.17
N VAL A 58 5.56 -3.50 4.12
CA VAL A 58 6.90 -4.09 4.16
C VAL A 58 7.87 -3.21 3.38
N THR A 59 8.79 -2.56 4.06
CA THR A 59 9.79 -1.71 3.42
C THR A 59 10.54 -2.46 2.33
N GLY A 60 10.58 -1.89 1.12
CA GLY A 60 11.27 -2.46 -0.04
C GLY A 60 10.51 -3.59 -0.74
N ALA A 61 9.27 -3.90 -0.34
CA ALA A 61 8.51 -4.99 -0.95
C ALA A 61 8.14 -4.69 -2.40
N THR A 62 8.24 -5.72 -3.23
CA THR A 62 7.74 -5.75 -4.62
C THR A 62 6.43 -6.52 -4.67
N LEU A 63 5.59 -6.17 -5.64
CA LEU A 63 4.46 -7.01 -6.04
C LEU A 63 4.98 -8.24 -6.79
N GLN A 64 5.85 -7.99 -7.80
CA GLN A 64 6.40 -9.05 -8.63
C GLN A 64 7.14 -10.10 -7.80
N THR A 65 6.76 -11.35 -8.00
CA THR A 65 7.28 -12.51 -7.26
C THR A 65 8.75 -12.83 -7.57
N HIS A 66 9.24 -12.33 -8.68
CA HIS A 66 10.65 -12.39 -9.12
C HIS A 66 11.49 -11.22 -8.62
N GLY A 67 10.87 -10.21 -8.02
CA GLY A 67 11.58 -9.08 -7.42
C GLY A 67 12.49 -9.49 -6.27
N ASN A 68 13.39 -8.62 -5.90
CA ASN A 68 14.38 -8.89 -4.83
C ASN A 68 13.74 -9.07 -3.44
N LYS A 69 12.49 -8.60 -3.23
CA LYS A 69 11.77 -8.73 -1.95
C LYS A 69 10.26 -8.90 -2.17
N PRO A 70 9.80 -10.02 -2.70
CA PRO A 70 8.38 -10.24 -2.97
C PRO A 70 7.52 -10.12 -1.71
N TYR A 71 6.45 -9.32 -1.79
CA TYR A 71 5.50 -9.18 -0.68
C TYR A 71 4.89 -10.52 -0.28
N SER A 72 4.54 -11.36 -1.25
CA SER A 72 3.96 -12.70 -1.06
C SER A 72 4.83 -13.65 -0.22
N LYS A 73 6.15 -13.41 -0.17
CA LYS A 73 7.10 -14.19 0.66
C LYS A 73 7.33 -13.58 2.05
N SER A 74 6.70 -12.43 2.35
CA SER A 74 6.91 -11.73 3.61
C SER A 74 6.10 -12.31 4.77
N ARG A 75 6.54 -12.06 6.00
CA ARG A 75 5.74 -12.38 7.19
C ARG A 75 4.44 -11.57 7.25
N ASN A 76 4.45 -10.34 6.74
CA ASN A 76 3.28 -9.48 6.75
C ASN A 76 2.19 -9.95 5.80
N PHE A 77 2.53 -10.61 4.70
CA PHE A 77 1.57 -11.32 3.85
C PHE A 77 0.83 -12.40 4.65
N LYS A 78 1.55 -13.23 5.39
CA LYS A 78 0.95 -14.23 6.30
C LYS A 78 0.04 -13.58 7.35
N TYR A 79 0.50 -12.50 7.98
CA TYR A 79 -0.27 -11.84 9.02
C TYR A 79 -1.51 -11.14 8.47
N SER A 80 -1.45 -10.53 7.30
CA SER A 80 -2.61 -9.92 6.65
C SER A 80 -3.67 -10.95 6.26
N THR A 81 -3.23 -12.14 5.82
CA THR A 81 -4.12 -13.29 5.56
C THR A 81 -4.79 -13.78 6.85
N GLN A 82 -4.02 -14.02 7.91
CA GLN A 82 -4.52 -14.47 9.21
C GLN A 82 -5.40 -13.43 9.93
N PHE A 83 -5.27 -12.16 9.56
CA PHE A 83 -6.08 -11.08 10.07
C PHE A 83 -7.54 -11.19 9.65
N LEU A 84 -7.85 -12.02 8.63
CA LEU A 84 -9.16 -12.21 8.04
C LEU A 84 -9.85 -10.86 7.76
N PRO A 85 -9.26 -10.04 6.88
CA PRO A 85 -9.77 -8.70 6.63
C PRO A 85 -11.12 -8.74 5.93
N HIS A 86 -12.01 -7.82 6.30
CA HIS A 86 -13.25 -7.54 5.57
C HIS A 86 -12.99 -6.55 4.41
N ILE A 87 -11.95 -5.73 4.56
CA ILE A 87 -11.50 -4.78 3.54
C ILE A 87 -9.99 -4.93 3.39
N VAL A 88 -9.51 -5.03 2.15
CA VAL A 88 -8.09 -5.04 1.81
C VAL A 88 -7.80 -3.84 0.91
N ILE A 89 -6.78 -3.08 1.27
CA ILE A 89 -6.29 -1.94 0.51
C ILE A 89 -4.88 -2.30 0.03
N LEU A 90 -4.71 -2.43 -1.30
CA LEU A 90 -3.49 -2.87 -1.94
C LEU A 90 -2.76 -1.68 -2.58
N MET A 91 -1.53 -1.38 -2.12
CA MET A 91 -0.65 -0.36 -2.70
C MET A 91 0.77 -0.91 -2.83
N LEU A 92 1.09 -1.47 -3.99
CA LEU A 92 2.41 -1.99 -4.36
C LEU A 92 2.76 -1.49 -5.76
N GLY A 93 4.05 -1.53 -6.10
CA GLY A 93 4.55 -1.13 -7.43
C GLY A 93 5.76 -0.21 -7.36
N THR A 94 5.90 0.61 -6.31
CA THR A 94 7.03 1.54 -6.19
C THR A 94 8.38 0.83 -6.29
N ASN A 95 8.57 -0.29 -5.61
CA ASN A 95 9.83 -1.03 -5.66
C ASN A 95 9.95 -1.93 -6.91
N ASP A 96 8.84 -2.22 -7.55
CA ASP A 96 8.80 -2.93 -8.83
C ASP A 96 9.41 -2.08 -9.95
N SER A 97 9.28 -0.75 -9.87
CA SER A 97 9.84 0.18 -10.86
C SER A 97 11.36 0.19 -10.94
N LYS A 98 12.05 -0.41 -9.96
CA LYS A 98 13.50 -0.57 -10.02
C LYS A 98 13.89 -1.51 -11.15
N MET A 99 14.88 -1.13 -11.97
CA MET A 99 15.36 -1.94 -13.09
C MET A 99 15.69 -3.39 -12.69
N ILE A 100 16.23 -3.60 -11.49
CA ILE A 100 16.54 -4.95 -10.99
C ILE A 100 15.30 -5.81 -10.76
N ASN A 101 14.14 -5.19 -10.51
CA ASN A 101 12.89 -5.87 -10.18
C ASN A 101 11.91 -5.93 -11.36
N TRP A 102 11.96 -4.92 -12.25
CA TRP A 102 10.99 -4.79 -13.34
C TRP A 102 11.12 -5.90 -14.39
N ARG A 103 10.03 -6.57 -14.66
CA ARG A 103 9.93 -7.65 -15.68
C ARG A 103 8.82 -7.38 -16.70
N GLY A 104 8.39 -6.10 -16.79
CA GLY A 104 7.35 -5.68 -17.72
C GLY A 104 5.94 -5.77 -17.13
N VAL A 105 5.02 -5.12 -17.86
CA VAL A 105 3.61 -4.95 -17.45
C VAL A 105 2.90 -6.29 -17.34
N ASP A 106 3.12 -7.23 -18.28
CA ASP A 106 2.42 -8.53 -18.27
C ASP A 106 2.75 -9.35 -17.01
N ALA A 107 4.03 -9.38 -16.62
CA ALA A 107 4.45 -10.08 -15.42
C ALA A 107 3.89 -9.40 -14.15
N PHE A 108 3.87 -8.06 -14.13
CA PHE A 108 3.27 -7.29 -13.03
C PHE A 108 1.78 -7.59 -12.92
N ARG A 109 1.07 -7.59 -14.05
CA ARG A 109 -0.36 -7.90 -14.12
C ARG A 109 -0.68 -9.28 -13.57
N CYS A 110 0.05 -10.31 -14.02
CA CYS A 110 -0.16 -11.69 -13.55
C CYS A 110 -0.05 -11.76 -12.03
N ASP A 111 1.05 -11.25 -11.46
CA ASP A 111 1.28 -11.28 -10.02
C ASP A 111 0.25 -10.45 -9.23
N TYR A 112 -0.27 -9.35 -9.84
CA TYR A 112 -1.32 -8.53 -9.20
C TYR A 112 -2.65 -9.27 -9.14
N LEU A 113 -3.04 -9.93 -10.24
CA LEU A 113 -4.24 -10.74 -10.30
C LEU A 113 -4.19 -11.92 -9.32
N ASP A 114 -3.03 -12.55 -9.17
CA ASP A 114 -2.81 -13.62 -8.18
C ASP A 114 -2.99 -13.09 -6.74
N LEU A 115 -2.48 -11.90 -6.44
CA LEU A 115 -2.64 -11.28 -5.13
C LEU A 115 -4.11 -10.92 -4.85
N ILE A 116 -4.83 -10.40 -5.85
CA ILE A 116 -6.28 -10.15 -5.77
C ILE A 116 -7.04 -11.46 -5.53
N ALA A 117 -6.75 -12.50 -6.31
CA ALA A 117 -7.38 -13.81 -6.17
C ALA A 117 -7.15 -14.40 -4.77
N HIS A 118 -5.92 -14.28 -4.24
CA HIS A 118 -5.61 -14.70 -2.88
C HIS A 118 -6.53 -14.05 -1.84
N TYR A 119 -6.67 -12.72 -1.85
CA TYR A 119 -7.51 -12.05 -0.85
C TYR A 119 -9.01 -12.30 -1.07
N ARG A 120 -9.46 -12.48 -2.32
CA ARG A 120 -10.84 -12.89 -2.63
C ARG A 120 -11.19 -14.28 -2.11
N SER A 121 -10.22 -15.19 -2.06
CA SER A 121 -10.43 -16.57 -1.60
C SER A 121 -10.54 -16.72 -0.07
N LEU A 122 -10.30 -15.65 0.68
CA LEU A 122 -10.35 -15.72 2.14
C LEU A 122 -11.79 -15.88 2.65
N PRO A 123 -12.00 -16.66 3.73
CA PRO A 123 -13.33 -16.86 4.32
C PRO A 123 -14.04 -15.58 4.76
N SER A 124 -13.29 -14.48 4.93
CA SER A 124 -13.81 -13.16 5.26
C SER A 124 -14.51 -12.45 4.10
N CYS A 125 -14.45 -12.99 2.88
CA CYS A 125 -15.04 -12.39 1.66
C CYS A 125 -14.64 -10.92 1.50
N ALA A 126 -13.32 -10.65 1.54
CA ALA A 126 -12.78 -9.30 1.60
C ALA A 126 -13.19 -8.45 0.39
N GLN A 127 -13.68 -7.25 0.64
CA GLN A 127 -13.78 -6.20 -0.37
C GLN A 127 -12.37 -5.64 -0.63
N ILE A 128 -11.96 -5.58 -1.90
CA ILE A 128 -10.61 -5.16 -2.28
C ILE A 128 -10.68 -3.77 -2.90
N TYR A 129 -9.82 -2.88 -2.44
CA TYR A 129 -9.54 -1.57 -3.00
C TYR A 129 -8.11 -1.57 -3.52
N LEU A 130 -7.93 -1.18 -4.78
CA LEU A 130 -6.61 -0.97 -5.35
C LEU A 130 -6.18 0.48 -5.12
N MET A 131 -4.87 0.68 -4.98
CA MET A 131 -4.27 2.01 -4.98
C MET A 131 -3.12 2.01 -5.97
N THR A 132 -3.03 3.04 -6.80
CA THR A 132 -1.85 3.29 -7.62
C THR A 132 -0.64 3.61 -6.73
N PRO A 133 0.60 3.32 -7.13
CA PRO A 133 1.77 3.82 -6.41
C PRO A 133 1.78 5.34 -6.42
N ALA A 134 2.40 5.96 -5.41
CA ALA A 134 2.60 7.39 -5.38
C ALA A 134 3.64 7.81 -6.45
N THR A 135 3.51 9.04 -6.96
CA THR A 135 4.53 9.69 -7.80
C THR A 135 5.89 9.69 -7.10
N SER A 136 6.98 9.62 -7.85
CA SER A 136 8.31 9.86 -7.33
C SER A 136 8.91 11.15 -7.89
N TYR A 137 9.47 11.97 -7.00
CA TYR A 137 10.13 13.23 -7.34
C TYR A 137 11.64 13.09 -7.24
N LEU A 138 12.19 12.20 -8.06
CA LEU A 138 13.63 12.01 -8.12
C LEU A 138 14.27 13.16 -8.91
N GLN A 139 14.96 14.03 -8.21
CA GLN A 139 15.81 15.02 -8.87
C GLN A 139 17.21 14.43 -9.06
N ASP A 140 17.62 14.29 -10.30
CA ASP A 140 18.95 13.78 -10.69
C ASP A 140 20.12 14.57 -10.10
N THR A 141 19.88 15.78 -9.57
CA THR A 141 20.93 16.73 -9.19
C THR A 141 21.15 16.89 -7.69
N VAL A 142 20.29 16.40 -6.83
CA VAL A 142 20.35 16.69 -5.36
C VAL A 142 20.25 15.44 -4.48
N ASN A 143 19.96 14.28 -5.03
CA ASN A 143 19.84 13.07 -4.20
C ASN A 143 21.22 12.45 -3.98
N PRO A 144 21.81 12.54 -2.76
CA PRO A 144 23.09 11.91 -2.45
C PRO A 144 23.02 10.36 -2.47
N PHE A 145 21.81 9.82 -2.56
CA PHE A 145 21.55 8.40 -2.72
C PHE A 145 20.88 8.16 -4.06
N PRO A 146 21.61 7.61 -5.07
CA PRO A 146 21.00 7.30 -6.37
C PRO A 146 19.83 6.32 -6.16
N SER A 147 18.62 6.85 -6.28
CA SER A 147 17.44 6.00 -6.25
C SER A 147 17.38 5.23 -7.58
N THR A 148 17.11 3.95 -7.47
CA THR A 148 16.88 3.09 -8.63
C THR A 148 15.39 3.05 -9.01
N ILE A 149 14.54 3.85 -8.37
CA ILE A 149 13.12 4.01 -8.71
C ILE A 149 13.01 4.75 -10.04
N SER A 150 12.19 4.25 -10.94
CA SER A 150 11.91 4.86 -12.24
C SER A 150 10.49 5.41 -12.27
N GLU A 151 10.35 6.74 -12.44
CA GLU A 151 9.02 7.37 -12.54
C GLU A 151 8.29 6.92 -13.80
N SER A 152 8.98 6.76 -14.94
CA SER A 152 8.34 6.25 -16.16
C SER A 152 7.72 4.86 -15.98
N VAL A 153 8.38 3.99 -15.23
CA VAL A 153 7.82 2.67 -14.88
C VAL A 153 6.70 2.78 -13.86
N ILE A 154 6.76 3.74 -12.91
CA ILE A 154 5.63 4.03 -12.01
C ILE A 154 4.40 4.45 -12.80
N GLU A 155 4.55 5.28 -13.83
CA GLU A 155 3.45 5.67 -14.72
C GLU A 155 2.86 4.46 -15.49
N GLU A 156 3.72 3.54 -16.00
CA GLU A 156 3.26 2.29 -16.62
C GLU A 156 2.46 1.44 -15.63
N ILE A 157 2.99 1.26 -14.42
CA ILE A 157 2.33 0.53 -13.33
C ILE A 157 1.00 1.20 -12.94
N THR A 158 0.96 2.52 -12.88
CA THR A 158 -0.26 3.30 -12.58
C THR A 158 -1.35 3.00 -13.59
N LYS A 159 -1.04 3.08 -14.88
CA LYS A 159 -1.98 2.76 -15.95
C LYS A 159 -2.48 1.31 -15.84
N GLU A 160 -1.58 0.39 -15.55
CA GLU A 160 -1.93 -1.02 -15.40
C GLU A 160 -2.83 -1.28 -14.20
N VAL A 161 -2.57 -0.66 -13.04
CA VAL A 161 -3.43 -0.80 -11.84
C VAL A 161 -4.83 -0.26 -12.10
N LEU A 162 -4.97 0.87 -12.80
CA LEU A 162 -6.26 1.44 -13.18
C LEU A 162 -7.01 0.51 -14.16
N GLN A 163 -6.30 -0.10 -15.10
CA GLN A 163 -6.88 -1.05 -16.04
C GLN A 163 -7.35 -2.32 -15.33
N ILE A 164 -6.52 -2.91 -14.46
CA ILE A 164 -6.90 -4.06 -13.63
C ILE A 164 -8.14 -3.74 -12.79
N ALA A 165 -8.19 -2.56 -12.16
CA ALA A 165 -9.34 -2.15 -11.36
C ALA A 165 -10.63 -2.14 -12.19
N THR A 166 -10.57 -1.57 -13.39
CA THR A 166 -11.71 -1.51 -14.31
C THR A 166 -12.19 -2.91 -14.71
N GLU A 167 -11.27 -3.77 -15.17
CA GLU A 167 -11.59 -5.13 -15.63
C GLU A 167 -12.08 -6.03 -14.50
N GLN A 168 -11.50 -5.89 -13.31
CA GLN A 168 -11.87 -6.67 -12.12
C GLN A 168 -13.09 -6.08 -11.39
N LYS A 169 -13.62 -4.93 -11.86
CA LYS A 169 -14.71 -4.17 -11.22
C LYS A 169 -14.43 -3.87 -9.75
N LEU A 170 -13.19 -3.42 -9.48
CA LEU A 170 -12.74 -3.04 -8.15
C LEU A 170 -12.62 -1.53 -8.03
N PRO A 171 -12.94 -0.95 -6.87
CA PRO A 171 -12.64 0.44 -6.60
C PRO A 171 -11.12 0.68 -6.64
N CYS A 172 -10.71 1.77 -7.27
CA CYS A 172 -9.33 2.21 -7.31
C CYS A 172 -9.20 3.64 -6.75
N ILE A 173 -8.18 3.85 -5.94
CA ILE A 173 -7.81 5.15 -5.38
C ILE A 173 -6.53 5.58 -6.09
N ASP A 174 -6.61 6.62 -6.91
CA ASP A 174 -5.46 7.08 -7.67
C ASP A 174 -4.55 7.98 -6.81
N ILE A 175 -3.58 7.34 -6.16
CA ILE A 175 -2.58 8.02 -5.33
C ILE A 175 -1.51 8.69 -6.18
N HIS A 176 -1.25 8.18 -7.39
CA HIS A 176 -0.34 8.83 -8.31
C HIS A 176 -0.86 10.23 -8.67
N GLU A 177 -2.11 10.34 -9.09
CA GLU A 177 -2.75 11.63 -9.40
C GLU A 177 -2.82 12.53 -8.16
N LEU A 178 -3.23 11.99 -6.99
CA LEU A 178 -3.25 12.74 -5.73
C LEU A 178 -1.89 13.39 -5.42
N THR A 179 -0.79 12.73 -5.77
CA THR A 179 0.55 13.17 -5.38
C THR A 179 1.32 13.87 -6.50
N HIS A 180 0.85 13.77 -7.76
CA HIS A 180 1.57 14.26 -8.94
C HIS A 180 1.88 15.77 -8.93
N ALA A 181 1.04 16.60 -8.34
CA ALA A 181 1.25 18.06 -8.26
C ALA A 181 1.73 18.52 -6.87
N HIS A 182 2.15 17.59 -6.01
CA HIS A 182 2.39 17.86 -4.58
C HIS A 182 3.77 17.38 -4.09
N PRO A 183 4.89 17.95 -4.64
CA PRO A 183 6.23 17.60 -4.16
C PRO A 183 6.41 17.85 -2.66
N GLU A 184 5.68 18.82 -2.09
CA GLU A 184 5.69 19.12 -0.66
C GLU A 184 5.12 17.98 0.23
N TYR A 185 4.49 16.98 -0.35
CA TYR A 185 4.04 15.78 0.38
C TYR A 185 5.16 14.79 0.64
N PHE A 186 6.33 14.98 0.03
CA PHE A 186 7.43 14.03 0.10
C PHE A 186 8.58 14.54 0.97
N LEU A 187 9.41 13.61 1.39
CA LEU A 187 10.71 13.89 2.00
C LEU A 187 11.73 14.24 0.91
N LEU A 188 12.93 14.63 1.35
CA LEU A 188 14.02 14.98 0.43
C LEU A 188 14.44 13.83 -0.51
N ASP A 189 14.07 12.59 -0.19
CA ASP A 189 14.32 11.45 -1.07
C ASP A 189 13.37 11.38 -2.28
N GLY A 190 12.35 12.23 -2.31
CA GLY A 190 11.36 12.28 -3.39
C GLY A 190 10.48 11.05 -3.54
N ILE A 191 10.56 10.09 -2.61
CA ILE A 191 9.86 8.80 -2.69
C ILE A 191 8.91 8.60 -1.51
N HIS A 192 9.38 8.90 -0.31
CA HIS A 192 8.62 8.61 0.90
C HIS A 192 7.79 9.82 1.33
N PRO A 193 6.46 9.66 1.48
CA PRO A 193 5.61 10.73 1.95
C PRO A 193 5.99 11.17 3.37
N ASN A 194 6.00 12.48 3.59
CA ASN A 194 6.07 13.06 4.91
C ASN A 194 4.73 12.95 5.66
N ALA A 195 4.61 13.59 6.83
CA ALA A 195 3.40 13.49 7.63
C ALA A 195 2.14 14.07 6.95
N ASN A 196 2.31 15.08 6.08
CA ASN A 196 1.21 15.69 5.32
C ASN A 196 0.80 14.79 4.15
N GLY A 197 1.74 14.24 3.39
CA GLY A 197 1.46 13.26 2.34
C GLY A 197 0.78 12.00 2.91
N ALA A 198 1.27 11.47 4.03
CA ALA A 198 0.60 10.35 4.70
C ALA A 198 -0.81 10.71 5.22
N LEU A 199 -1.08 11.98 5.52
CA LEU A 199 -2.43 12.43 5.87
C LEU A 199 -3.32 12.54 4.63
N ALA A 200 -2.81 13.05 3.53
CA ALA A 200 -3.53 13.12 2.26
C ALA A 200 -3.96 11.73 1.79
N ILE A 201 -3.03 10.76 1.75
CA ILE A 201 -3.34 9.35 1.43
C ILE A 201 -4.44 8.80 2.36
N ALA A 202 -4.34 9.03 3.68
CA ALA A 202 -5.34 8.53 4.62
C ALA A 202 -6.73 9.14 4.38
N LYS A 203 -6.82 10.41 3.95
CA LYS A 203 -8.09 11.08 3.63
C LYS A 203 -8.75 10.47 2.39
N GLU A 204 -7.98 10.23 1.33
CA GLU A 204 -8.51 9.61 0.11
C GLU A 204 -9.04 8.19 0.38
N VAL A 205 -8.27 7.39 1.13
CA VAL A 205 -8.74 6.06 1.54
C VAL A 205 -10.01 6.16 2.40
N TYR A 206 -10.06 7.11 3.33
CA TYR A 206 -11.24 7.30 4.16
C TYR A 206 -12.48 7.68 3.35
N LEU A 207 -12.34 8.57 2.36
CA LEU A 207 -13.43 8.96 1.46
C LEU A 207 -13.91 7.78 0.64
N ALA A 208 -13.00 7.00 0.05
CA ALA A 208 -13.34 5.82 -0.75
C ALA A 208 -14.08 4.73 0.07
N LEU A 209 -13.82 4.61 1.37
CA LEU A 209 -14.49 3.62 2.22
C LEU A 209 -15.87 4.06 2.72
N ARG A 210 -16.29 5.29 2.46
CA ARG A 210 -17.59 5.83 2.88
C ARG A 210 -18.64 5.84 1.78
N HIS A 211 -18.24 5.62 0.55
CA HIS A 211 -19.09 5.48 -0.63
C HIS A 211 -19.30 4.01 -0.96
#